data_750d6602cb4d53cb8d15b8c16cc37088
#
_entry.id   750d6602cb4d53cb8d15b8c16cc37088
#
_cell.length_a   1.000
_cell.length_b   1.000
_cell.length_c   1.000
_cell.angle_alpha   90.00
_cell.angle_beta   90.00
_cell.angle_gamma   90.00
#
_symmetry.space_group_name_H-M   'P 1'
#
loop_
_entity.id
_entity.type
_entity.pdbx_description
1 polymer ?
#
loop_
_entity_poly.entity_id
_entity_poly.type
_entity_poly.pdbx_seq_one_letter_code
_entity_poly.pdbx_strand_id
1 'polypeptide(L)'
;SYVTLVDYDGVEVTKYTYEITDDMVQDEIQEELADASEEESTNAPSEDGDIVYLTLTSTVEGEEAGDPEETFITLGQEEYGAEFDQKLTGVSTGDKVEFTVEYGDDIWQEEWIGKKVAFSAEVTDVTKSITPEYNEDYVKEYTGYDTVEEYEASVKEYLQESYEEQSYYDEVEALMASCID
;
A
#
# COMPACT_ATOMS: atom_id res chain seq x y z
N SER A 1 15.21 -18.71 43.06
CA SER A 1 14.75 -19.43 41.85
C SER A 1 15.96 -19.69 40.97
N TYR A 2 16.34 -20.95 40.83
CA TYR A 2 17.46 -21.36 39.98
C TYR A 2 16.86 -21.74 38.60
N VAL A 3 17.34 -21.11 37.52
CA VAL A 3 17.07 -21.54 36.15
C VAL A 3 18.05 -22.68 35.84
N THR A 4 17.55 -23.86 35.60
CA THR A 4 18.36 -24.95 35.08
C THR A 4 18.33 -24.86 33.56
N LEU A 5 19.48 -24.57 32.95
CA LEU A 5 19.62 -24.65 31.50
C LEU A 5 19.48 -26.13 31.10
N VAL A 6 18.54 -26.41 30.22
CA VAL A 6 18.38 -27.71 29.58
C VAL A 6 19.52 -27.91 28.58
N ASP A 7 19.96 -29.14 28.39
CA ASP A 7 20.96 -29.45 27.39
C ASP A 7 20.33 -29.26 26.00
N TYR A 8 20.85 -28.29 25.27
CA TYR A 8 20.34 -27.88 23.92
C TYR A 8 21.24 -28.43 22.79
N ASP A 9 22.18 -29.33 23.11
CA ASP A 9 22.99 -30.03 22.12
C ASP A 9 22.11 -30.99 21.29
N GLY A 10 21.95 -30.67 19.99
CA GLY A 10 21.23 -31.53 19.04
C GLY A 10 19.88 -30.98 18.58
N VAL A 11 19.54 -29.76 18.91
CA VAL A 11 18.38 -29.09 18.27
C VAL A 11 18.72 -28.79 16.81
N GLU A 12 17.99 -29.41 15.89
CA GLU A 12 18.14 -29.15 14.45
C GLU A 12 17.27 -27.95 14.08
N VAL A 13 17.90 -26.89 13.55
CA VAL A 13 17.22 -25.72 13.05
C VAL A 13 17.37 -25.67 11.55
N THR A 14 16.28 -25.39 10.85
CA THR A 14 16.31 -25.20 9.39
C THR A 14 16.77 -23.79 9.10
N LYS A 15 17.95 -23.63 8.51
CA LYS A 15 18.43 -22.36 8.02
C LYS A 15 17.85 -22.11 6.63
N TYR A 16 17.13 -21.00 6.50
CA TYR A 16 16.66 -20.51 5.20
C TYR A 16 17.75 -19.64 4.57
N THR A 17 18.14 -19.96 3.34
CA THR A 17 19.00 -19.10 2.53
C THR A 17 18.17 -18.54 1.40
N TYR A 18 18.18 -17.22 1.27
CA TYR A 18 17.46 -16.50 0.22
C TYR A 18 18.44 -16.11 -0.89
N GLU A 19 18.06 -16.36 -2.13
CA GLU A 19 18.78 -15.85 -3.29
C GLU A 19 18.05 -14.62 -3.79
N ILE A 20 18.69 -13.45 -3.67
CA ILE A 20 18.12 -12.19 -4.14
C ILE A 20 18.20 -12.16 -5.65
N THR A 21 17.05 -12.13 -6.28
CA THR A 21 16.92 -12.05 -7.74
C THR A 21 16.90 -10.60 -8.21
N ASP A 22 17.20 -10.38 -9.48
CA ASP A 22 17.14 -9.05 -10.07
C ASP A 22 15.68 -8.52 -10.08
N ASP A 23 14.67 -9.41 -10.19
CA ASP A 23 13.27 -9.02 -10.09
C ASP A 23 12.94 -8.43 -8.70
N MET A 24 13.45 -9.03 -7.61
CA MET A 24 13.27 -8.50 -6.25
C MET A 24 13.91 -7.11 -6.07
N VAL A 25 15.05 -6.88 -6.71
CA VAL A 25 15.71 -5.57 -6.70
C VAL A 25 14.85 -4.54 -7.44
N GLN A 26 14.28 -4.91 -8.58
CA GLN A 26 13.41 -4.03 -9.34
C GLN A 26 12.10 -3.73 -8.60
N ASP A 27 11.51 -4.72 -7.93
CA ASP A 27 10.29 -4.53 -7.14
C ASP A 27 10.54 -3.54 -5.99
N GLU A 28 11.65 -3.67 -5.24
CA GLU A 28 12.04 -2.73 -4.18
C GLU A 28 12.22 -1.30 -4.73
N ILE A 29 12.94 -1.17 -5.86
CA ILE A 29 13.11 0.13 -6.52
C ILE A 29 11.77 0.73 -6.95
N GLN A 30 10.83 -0.07 -7.42
CA GLN A 30 9.49 0.42 -7.79
C GLN A 30 8.70 0.88 -6.56
N GLU A 31 8.82 0.21 -5.41
CA GLU A 31 8.23 0.68 -4.16
C GLU A 31 8.84 2.02 -3.72
N GLU A 32 10.16 2.17 -3.76
CA GLU A 32 10.83 3.43 -3.43
C GLU A 32 10.43 4.58 -4.37
N LEU A 33 10.27 4.30 -5.68
CA LEU A 33 9.79 5.29 -6.64
C LEU A 33 8.33 5.67 -6.38
N ALA A 34 7.50 4.73 -5.98
CA ALA A 34 6.11 5.00 -5.62
C ALA A 34 6.04 5.89 -4.37
N ASP A 35 6.87 5.61 -3.36
CA ASP A 35 6.97 6.43 -2.14
C ASP A 35 7.53 7.84 -2.42
N ALA A 36 8.40 7.97 -3.45
CA ALA A 36 8.96 9.25 -3.89
C ALA A 36 8.03 10.01 -4.86
N SER A 37 6.83 9.48 -5.16
CA SER A 37 5.89 10.14 -6.05
C SER A 37 5.37 11.43 -5.43
N GLU A 38 5.29 12.47 -6.24
CA GLU A 38 4.73 13.76 -5.87
C GLU A 38 3.29 13.89 -6.40
N GLU A 39 2.43 14.54 -5.60
CA GLU A 39 1.07 14.83 -6.01
C GLU A 39 1.01 16.20 -6.71
N GLU A 40 0.45 16.25 -7.91
CA GLU A 40 0.21 17.49 -8.64
C GLU A 40 -1.27 17.64 -8.98
N SER A 41 -1.86 18.75 -8.51
CA SER A 41 -3.26 19.09 -8.84
C SER A 41 -3.46 19.24 -10.35
N THR A 42 -4.53 18.67 -10.87
CA THR A 42 -4.87 18.72 -12.29
C THR A 42 -6.27 19.26 -12.50
N ASN A 43 -6.48 19.94 -13.66
CA ASN A 43 -7.81 20.31 -14.13
C ASN A 43 -8.37 19.29 -15.15
N ALA A 44 -7.63 18.21 -15.43
CA ALA A 44 -8.11 17.12 -16.27
C ALA A 44 -9.13 16.28 -15.50
N PRO A 45 -10.05 15.59 -16.20
CA PRO A 45 -10.88 14.57 -15.57
C PRO A 45 -10.03 13.48 -14.94
N SER A 46 -10.50 12.96 -13.79
CA SER A 46 -9.83 11.88 -13.05
C SER A 46 -9.75 10.60 -13.86
N GLU A 47 -8.62 9.93 -13.73
CA GLU A 47 -8.32 8.64 -14.34
C GLU A 47 -7.93 7.62 -13.25
N ASP A 48 -7.81 6.36 -13.63
CA ASP A 48 -7.31 5.30 -12.74
C ASP A 48 -5.90 5.62 -12.24
N GLY A 49 -5.68 5.49 -10.92
CA GLY A 49 -4.44 5.90 -10.25
C GLY A 49 -4.42 7.35 -9.75
N ASP A 50 -5.38 8.21 -10.15
CA ASP A 50 -5.48 9.57 -9.62
C ASP A 50 -6.07 9.58 -8.20
N ILE A 51 -5.72 10.62 -7.43
CA ILE A 51 -6.29 10.86 -6.11
C ILE A 51 -7.38 11.92 -6.23
N VAL A 52 -8.58 11.58 -5.81
CA VAL A 52 -9.75 12.47 -5.82
C VAL A 52 -10.04 12.93 -4.39
N TYR A 53 -9.82 14.19 -4.10
CA TYR A 53 -10.22 14.83 -2.85
C TYR A 53 -11.68 15.26 -2.94
N LEU A 54 -12.46 14.93 -1.92
CA LEU A 54 -13.89 15.18 -1.98
C LEU A 54 -14.51 15.36 -0.58
N THR A 55 -15.64 16.03 -0.56
CA THR A 55 -16.55 16.00 0.59
C THR A 55 -17.62 14.95 0.31
N LEU A 56 -17.60 13.87 1.09
CA LEU A 56 -18.46 12.70 0.91
C LEU A 56 -19.54 12.67 1.97
N THR A 57 -20.78 12.40 1.55
CA THR A 57 -21.88 12.06 2.44
C THR A 57 -22.40 10.69 2.04
N SER A 58 -22.50 9.77 2.98
CA SER A 58 -23.09 8.45 2.77
C SER A 58 -24.46 8.34 3.44
N THR A 59 -25.38 7.61 2.81
CA THR A 59 -26.72 7.32 3.34
C THR A 59 -27.01 5.85 3.13
N VAL A 60 -27.01 5.10 4.21
CA VAL A 60 -27.34 3.67 4.17
C VAL A 60 -28.85 3.49 4.04
N GLU A 61 -29.28 2.50 3.25
CA GLU A 61 -30.69 2.22 3.01
C GLU A 61 -31.49 2.04 4.32
N GLY A 62 -32.47 2.91 4.51
CA GLY A 62 -33.33 2.90 5.70
C GLY A 62 -32.83 3.72 6.88
N GLU A 63 -31.70 4.43 6.72
CA GLU A 63 -31.10 5.28 7.73
C GLU A 63 -31.13 6.77 7.31
N GLU A 64 -30.81 7.66 8.23
CA GLU A 64 -30.64 9.09 7.93
C GLU A 64 -29.28 9.30 7.26
N ALA A 65 -29.15 10.38 6.50
CA ALA A 65 -27.87 10.76 5.88
C ALA A 65 -26.81 11.01 6.96
N GLY A 66 -25.61 10.51 6.74
CA GLY A 66 -24.45 10.81 7.54
C GLY A 66 -24.04 12.30 7.45
N ASP A 67 -23.13 12.72 8.31
CA ASP A 67 -22.52 14.03 8.21
C ASP A 67 -21.54 14.06 7.01
N PRO A 68 -21.41 15.22 6.32
CA PRO A 68 -20.38 15.38 5.29
C PRO A 68 -18.98 15.25 5.86
N GLU A 69 -18.15 14.43 5.24
CA GLU A 69 -16.76 14.16 5.63
C GLU A 69 -15.81 14.53 4.50
N GLU A 70 -14.73 15.26 4.84
CA GLU A 70 -13.65 15.50 3.89
C GLU A 70 -12.73 14.29 3.85
N THR A 71 -12.57 13.69 2.68
CA THR A 71 -11.75 12.50 2.47
C THR A 71 -11.09 12.52 1.09
N PHE A 72 -10.24 11.55 0.83
CA PHE A 72 -9.67 11.33 -0.51
C PHE A 72 -9.80 9.85 -0.88
N ILE A 73 -9.84 9.58 -2.17
CA ILE A 73 -9.93 8.24 -2.74
C ILE A 73 -8.86 8.13 -3.82
N THR A 74 -8.06 7.09 -3.76
CA THR A 74 -7.16 6.72 -4.85
C THR A 74 -7.90 5.78 -5.79
N LEU A 75 -8.21 6.25 -7.00
CA LEU A 75 -8.94 5.44 -7.98
C LEU A 75 -8.15 4.20 -8.38
N GLY A 76 -8.84 3.05 -8.43
CA GLY A 76 -8.23 1.75 -8.72
C GLY A 76 -7.78 0.96 -7.50
N GLN A 77 -7.78 1.56 -6.29
CA GLN A 77 -7.52 0.84 -5.04
C GLN A 77 -8.78 0.13 -4.49
N GLU A 78 -9.94 0.44 -5.05
CA GLU A 78 -11.22 -0.17 -4.69
C GLU A 78 -11.56 -0.11 -3.18
N GLU A 79 -11.11 0.96 -2.49
CA GLU A 79 -11.30 1.14 -1.05
C GLU A 79 -12.78 1.05 -0.61
N TYR A 80 -13.66 1.61 -1.43
CA TYR A 80 -15.12 1.51 -1.31
C TYR A 80 -15.73 0.62 -2.41
N GLY A 81 -14.90 -0.23 -3.04
CA GLY A 81 -15.27 -1.16 -4.09
C GLY A 81 -15.21 -0.56 -5.51
N ALA A 82 -15.01 -1.45 -6.50
CA ALA A 82 -14.81 -1.09 -7.90
C ALA A 82 -15.96 -0.26 -8.50
N GLU A 83 -17.21 -0.48 -8.09
CA GLU A 83 -18.35 0.31 -8.58
C GLU A 83 -18.29 1.77 -8.10
N PHE A 84 -17.80 1.99 -6.86
CA PHE A 84 -17.59 3.33 -6.32
C PHE A 84 -16.52 4.09 -7.12
N ASP A 85 -15.36 3.48 -7.37
CA ASP A 85 -14.27 4.07 -8.15
C ASP A 85 -14.71 4.43 -9.56
N GLN A 86 -15.50 3.57 -10.22
CA GLN A 86 -16.07 3.85 -11.54
C GLN A 86 -16.96 5.10 -11.58
N LYS A 87 -17.66 5.42 -10.47
CA LYS A 87 -18.50 6.63 -10.41
C LYS A 87 -17.69 7.91 -10.25
N LEU A 88 -16.48 7.80 -9.73
CA LEU A 88 -15.54 8.90 -9.56
C LEU A 88 -14.50 9.00 -10.70
N THR A 89 -14.49 8.04 -11.62
CA THR A 89 -13.66 8.12 -12.83
C THR A 89 -14.29 9.12 -13.81
N GLY A 90 -13.48 10.06 -14.29
CA GLY A 90 -13.88 11.11 -15.24
C GLY A 90 -14.49 12.37 -14.60
N VAL A 91 -14.43 12.48 -13.27
CA VAL A 91 -14.84 13.72 -12.57
C VAL A 91 -13.71 14.75 -12.55
N SER A 92 -14.08 16.00 -12.36
CA SER A 92 -13.13 17.12 -12.28
C SER A 92 -13.39 17.93 -11.02
N THR A 93 -12.40 18.72 -10.62
CA THR A 93 -12.52 19.66 -9.49
C THR A 93 -13.76 20.55 -9.61
N GLY A 94 -14.59 20.55 -8.58
CA GLY A 94 -15.86 21.29 -8.51
C GLY A 94 -17.09 20.50 -8.94
N ASP A 95 -16.93 19.27 -9.44
CA ASP A 95 -18.05 18.41 -9.80
C ASP A 95 -18.79 17.91 -8.54
N LYS A 96 -20.10 17.75 -8.70
CA LYS A 96 -20.97 17.12 -7.70
C LYS A 96 -21.61 15.92 -8.33
N VAL A 97 -21.38 14.76 -7.73
CA VAL A 97 -21.91 13.48 -8.19
C VAL A 97 -22.74 12.82 -7.11
N GLU A 98 -23.88 12.27 -7.52
CA GLU A 98 -24.74 11.49 -6.66
C GLU A 98 -24.92 10.10 -7.30
N PHE A 99 -24.67 9.06 -6.52
CA PHE A 99 -24.77 7.68 -7.00
C PHE A 99 -25.12 6.74 -5.86
N THR A 100 -25.52 5.51 -6.21
CA THR A 100 -25.81 4.46 -5.22
C THR A 100 -25.02 3.23 -5.59
N VAL A 101 -24.39 2.62 -4.61
CA VAL A 101 -23.68 1.34 -4.72
C VAL A 101 -24.44 0.29 -3.90
N GLU A 102 -24.57 -0.91 -4.44
CA GLU A 102 -25.11 -2.07 -3.73
C GLU A 102 -23.94 -2.97 -3.30
N TYR A 103 -23.72 -3.05 -1.99
CA TYR A 103 -22.60 -3.79 -1.42
C TYR A 103 -22.96 -5.26 -1.16
N GLY A 104 -22.02 -6.16 -1.49
CA GLY A 104 -22.02 -7.57 -1.13
C GLY A 104 -21.47 -7.83 0.26
N ASP A 105 -20.94 -9.04 0.46
CA ASP A 105 -20.35 -9.47 1.73
C ASP A 105 -18.83 -9.19 1.81
N ASP A 106 -18.26 -8.61 0.76
CA ASP A 106 -16.81 -8.43 0.51
C ASP A 106 -16.30 -7.00 0.75
N ILE A 107 -17.07 -6.18 1.47
CA ILE A 107 -16.67 -4.82 1.88
C ILE A 107 -16.27 -4.81 3.36
N TRP A 108 -15.24 -4.03 3.72
CA TRP A 108 -14.76 -3.94 5.09
C TRP A 108 -15.67 -3.15 6.04
N GLN A 109 -16.54 -2.27 5.51
CA GLN A 109 -17.57 -1.57 6.30
C GLN A 109 -18.73 -2.50 6.61
N GLU A 110 -18.71 -3.11 7.79
CA GLU A 110 -19.71 -4.08 8.23
C GLU A 110 -21.16 -3.55 8.14
N GLU A 111 -21.37 -2.24 8.34
CA GLU A 111 -22.69 -1.60 8.28
C GLU A 111 -23.26 -1.46 6.86
N TRP A 112 -22.43 -1.62 5.82
CA TRP A 112 -22.84 -1.56 4.41
C TRP A 112 -23.10 -2.93 3.79
N ILE A 113 -22.71 -4.01 4.47
CA ILE A 113 -22.87 -5.38 3.97
C ILE A 113 -24.34 -5.68 3.64
N GLY A 114 -24.58 -6.07 2.38
CA GLY A 114 -25.90 -6.43 1.85
C GLY A 114 -26.86 -5.27 1.71
N LYS A 115 -26.41 -4.01 1.81
CA LYS A 115 -27.26 -2.81 1.73
C LYS A 115 -26.90 -1.96 0.50
N LYS A 116 -27.84 -1.08 0.16
CA LYS A 116 -27.60 0.01 -0.78
C LYS A 116 -27.17 1.25 -0.02
N VAL A 117 -26.08 1.85 -0.47
CA VAL A 117 -25.58 3.08 0.09
C VAL A 117 -25.61 4.15 -0.98
N ALA A 118 -26.33 5.23 -0.72
CA ALA A 118 -26.36 6.41 -1.58
C ALA A 118 -25.24 7.35 -1.15
N PHE A 119 -24.46 7.81 -2.13
CA PHE A 119 -23.37 8.75 -1.94
C PHE A 119 -23.67 10.09 -2.62
N SER A 120 -23.32 11.16 -1.93
CA SER A 120 -23.22 12.50 -2.50
C SER A 120 -21.80 12.99 -2.30
N ALA A 121 -21.08 13.20 -3.40
CA ALA A 121 -19.68 13.61 -3.40
C ALA A 121 -19.53 14.96 -4.09
N GLU A 122 -18.85 15.90 -3.43
CA GLU A 122 -18.39 17.16 -4.01
C GLU A 122 -16.88 17.10 -4.17
N VAL A 123 -16.40 17.07 -5.41
CA VAL A 123 -14.98 16.98 -5.73
C VAL A 123 -14.28 18.30 -5.44
N THR A 124 -13.36 18.32 -4.49
CA THR A 124 -12.63 19.52 -4.08
C THR A 124 -11.32 19.68 -4.83
N ASP A 125 -10.65 18.57 -5.17
CA ASP A 125 -9.46 18.55 -6.01
C ASP A 125 -9.29 17.20 -6.68
N VAL A 126 -8.53 17.17 -7.79
CA VAL A 126 -8.06 15.96 -8.44
C VAL A 126 -6.55 16.09 -8.58
N THR A 127 -5.79 15.14 -8.05
CA THR A 127 -4.33 15.11 -8.13
C THR A 127 -3.83 13.88 -8.84
N LYS A 128 -2.75 14.04 -9.58
CA LYS A 128 -2.02 12.94 -10.21
C LYS A 128 -0.80 12.61 -9.37
N SER A 129 -0.58 11.34 -9.14
CA SER A 129 0.68 10.85 -8.60
C SER A 129 1.71 10.81 -9.74
N ILE A 130 2.74 11.64 -9.63
CA ILE A 130 3.83 11.70 -10.59
C ILE A 130 5.00 10.91 -10.02
N THR A 131 5.14 9.67 -10.47
CA THR A 131 6.28 8.83 -10.11
C THR A 131 7.51 9.28 -10.89
N PRO A 132 8.64 9.54 -10.22
CA PRO A 132 9.88 9.91 -10.89
C PRO A 132 10.32 8.82 -11.90
N GLU A 133 10.90 9.26 -13.02
CA GLU A 133 11.46 8.32 -13.98
C GLU A 133 12.77 7.72 -13.44
N TYR A 134 12.84 6.39 -13.31
CA TYR A 134 14.03 5.70 -12.88
C TYR A 134 15.13 5.75 -13.95
N ASN A 135 16.13 6.57 -13.71
CA ASN A 135 17.26 6.79 -14.62
C ASN A 135 18.51 7.27 -13.85
N GLU A 136 19.63 7.48 -14.55
CA GLU A 136 20.87 7.96 -13.93
C GLU A 136 20.74 9.32 -13.24
N ASP A 137 19.89 10.21 -13.74
CA ASP A 137 19.69 11.54 -13.16
C ASP A 137 18.97 11.42 -11.82
N TYR A 138 17.93 10.58 -11.75
CA TYR A 138 17.23 10.25 -10.50
C TYR A 138 18.21 9.65 -9.47
N VAL A 139 18.98 8.64 -9.87
CA VAL A 139 19.93 7.97 -8.98
C VAL A 139 20.94 8.97 -8.40
N LYS A 140 21.53 9.85 -9.22
CA LYS A 140 22.48 10.87 -8.77
C LYS A 140 21.88 11.91 -7.83
N GLU A 141 20.64 12.30 -8.08
CA GLU A 141 19.99 13.38 -7.33
C GLU A 141 19.43 12.90 -5.98
N TYR A 142 18.85 11.70 -5.95
CA TYR A 142 18.06 11.24 -4.79
C TYR A 142 18.72 10.12 -3.98
N THR A 143 19.58 9.29 -4.57
CA THR A 143 20.16 8.13 -3.86
C THR A 143 21.61 8.31 -3.43
N GLY A 144 22.33 9.26 -4.04
CA GLY A 144 23.74 9.55 -3.75
C GLY A 144 24.72 8.58 -4.41
N TYR A 145 24.27 7.72 -5.32
CA TYR A 145 25.12 6.87 -6.18
C TYR A 145 25.38 7.56 -7.52
N ASP A 146 26.47 7.19 -8.18
CA ASP A 146 26.85 7.79 -9.46
C ASP A 146 26.21 7.10 -10.68
N THR A 147 25.84 5.82 -10.54
CA THR A 147 25.25 5.02 -11.63
C THR A 147 24.09 4.15 -11.13
N VAL A 148 23.22 3.77 -12.07
CA VAL A 148 22.10 2.84 -11.81
C VAL A 148 22.64 1.50 -11.30
N GLU A 149 23.71 0.97 -11.89
CA GLU A 149 24.30 -0.31 -11.50
C GLU A 149 24.85 -0.30 -10.06
N GLU A 150 25.44 0.82 -9.61
CA GLU A 150 25.92 0.96 -8.23
C GLU A 150 24.74 1.00 -7.25
N TYR A 151 23.67 1.69 -7.61
CA TYR A 151 22.47 1.75 -6.80
C TYR A 151 21.77 0.39 -6.71
N GLU A 152 21.54 -0.29 -7.84
CA GLU A 152 20.97 -1.65 -7.86
C GLU A 152 21.81 -2.64 -7.05
N ALA A 153 23.14 -2.53 -7.09
CA ALA A 153 24.02 -3.36 -6.27
C ALA A 153 23.82 -3.08 -4.77
N SER A 154 23.62 -1.82 -4.38
CA SER A 154 23.38 -1.46 -2.98
C SER A 154 22.01 -1.94 -2.49
N VAL A 155 20.96 -1.85 -3.31
CA VAL A 155 19.62 -2.39 -3.01
C VAL A 155 19.69 -3.91 -2.84
N LYS A 156 20.45 -4.59 -3.72
CA LYS A 156 20.68 -6.04 -3.61
C LYS A 156 21.37 -6.43 -2.31
N GLU A 157 22.39 -5.67 -1.89
CA GLU A 157 23.11 -5.88 -0.62
C GLU A 157 22.16 -5.64 0.57
N TYR A 158 21.37 -4.57 0.54
CA TYR A 158 20.35 -4.28 1.55
C TYR A 158 19.33 -5.41 1.69
N LEU A 159 18.76 -5.89 0.58
CA LEU A 159 17.82 -7.01 0.60
C LEU A 159 18.48 -8.28 1.15
N GLN A 160 19.73 -8.57 0.77
CA GLN A 160 20.46 -9.73 1.27
C GLN A 160 20.63 -9.66 2.79
N GLU A 161 21.05 -8.50 3.33
CA GLU A 161 21.20 -8.29 4.77
C GLU A 161 19.85 -8.42 5.51
N SER A 162 18.79 -7.84 4.96
CA SER A 162 17.44 -7.89 5.52
C SER A 162 16.90 -9.32 5.61
N TYR A 163 17.06 -10.11 4.55
CA TYR A 163 16.63 -11.51 4.54
C TYR A 163 17.51 -12.40 5.44
N GLU A 164 18.81 -12.10 5.56
CA GLU A 164 19.70 -12.82 6.50
C GLU A 164 19.30 -12.51 7.96
N GLU A 165 18.97 -11.27 8.27
CA GLU A 165 18.48 -10.87 9.59
C GLU A 165 17.15 -11.55 9.92
N GLN A 166 16.19 -11.56 8.97
CA GLN A 166 14.92 -12.25 9.13
C GLN A 166 15.13 -13.75 9.39
N SER A 167 15.98 -14.42 8.58
CA SER A 167 16.31 -15.83 8.78
C SER A 167 16.91 -16.11 10.17
N TYR A 168 17.73 -15.20 10.67
CA TYR A 168 18.29 -15.32 12.02
C TYR A 168 17.20 -15.23 13.11
N TYR A 169 16.24 -14.32 12.96
CA TYR A 169 15.13 -14.21 13.91
C TYR A 169 14.24 -15.45 13.88
N ASP A 170 13.95 -15.98 12.70
CA ASP A 170 13.16 -17.21 12.53
C ASP A 170 13.86 -18.41 13.17
N GLU A 171 15.21 -18.52 13.02
CA GLU A 171 16.02 -19.54 13.69
C GLU A 171 15.96 -19.41 15.22
N VAL A 172 16.09 -18.20 15.74
CA VAL A 172 16.03 -17.94 17.20
C VAL A 172 14.65 -18.28 17.74
N GLU A 173 13.58 -17.91 17.04
CA GLU A 173 12.20 -18.22 17.44
C GLU A 173 11.95 -19.73 17.46
N ALA A 174 12.41 -20.46 16.43
CA ALA A 174 12.32 -21.90 16.36
C ALA A 174 13.09 -22.59 17.50
N LEU A 175 14.29 -22.09 17.82
CA LEU A 175 15.07 -22.57 18.98
C LEU A 175 14.34 -22.33 20.30
N MET A 176 13.79 -21.13 20.48
CA MET A 176 13.04 -20.79 21.70
C MET A 176 11.78 -21.66 21.86
N ALA A 177 11.05 -21.89 20.77
CA ALA A 177 9.89 -22.78 20.78
C ALA A 177 10.24 -24.21 21.15
N SER A 178 11.38 -24.74 20.66
CA SER A 178 11.86 -26.10 20.98
C SER A 178 12.36 -26.26 22.41
N CYS A 179 12.68 -25.15 23.10
CA CYS A 179 13.12 -25.15 24.50
C CYS A 179 11.96 -25.08 25.51
N ILE A 180 10.72 -24.87 25.06
CA ILE A 180 9.54 -24.70 25.94
C ILE A 180 8.74 -25.98 26.10
N ASP A 181 8.95 -26.99 25.24
CA ASP A 181 8.39 -28.35 25.34
C ASP A 181 9.26 -29.24 26.23
#